data_e2dfd5f13ec919adbe6230a70419029e
#
_entry.id   e2dfd5f13ec919adbe6230a70419029e
#
_cell.length_a   1.000
_cell.length_b   1.000
_cell.length_c   1.000
_cell.angle_alpha   90.00
_cell.angle_beta   90.00
_cell.angle_gamma   90.00
#
_symmetry.space_group_name_H-M   'P 1'
#
loop_
_entity.id
_entity.type
_entity.pdbx_description
1 polymer ?
#
loop_
_entity_poly.entity_id
_entity_poly.type
_entity_poly.pdbx_seq_one_letter_code
_entity_poly.pdbx_strand_id
1 'polypeptide(L)'
;MYIHEHKEWPSFLWNKELVGEKLNKVNKAVGYLMGRLSVIGFNDKMSAVVESISHDIIASSEIEGVELNNEQVRSSVARKLGVQLPNPTESSRYIDGVVEMALDATVNFNSPLTNERLFGWHNCLFPTGWSGPTKIEVARHRSGEMKVISGMFGREKVHYVAPAPERIDEEMNRFLDWFNSDAHNGYVKSAIAHLWFVCIHPFDDGNGRIGRAIADMALSQAENSKMRFFSISHQINKDKKQYYDILEKTQKGDCEITEWIIWYLDCLLRSVEQSDETLSKVLNKAIFWQTHAETVLSERQREVLNLYLDGYPGKLTTKNWAKRVKVSPDTAARDIKDLVEKGILIPQQGRVRDVFYGIRCSESILVIPMPEDV
;
A
#
# COMPACT_ATOMS: atom_id res chain seq x y z
N MET A 1 0.68 -10.32 32.05
CA MET A 1 1.12 -8.91 32.13
C MET A 1 1.25 -8.43 30.70
N TYR A 2 0.76 -7.25 30.39
CA TYR A 2 0.83 -6.66 29.05
C TYR A 2 1.89 -5.56 29.03
N ILE A 3 2.38 -5.19 27.84
CA ILE A 3 3.45 -4.21 27.66
C ILE A 3 3.23 -2.90 28.42
N HIS A 4 1.98 -2.39 28.46
CA HIS A 4 1.65 -1.14 29.15
C HIS A 4 1.57 -1.25 30.68
N GLU A 5 1.72 -2.45 31.24
CA GLU A 5 1.78 -2.71 32.69
C GLU A 5 3.21 -2.74 33.21
N HIS A 6 4.21 -2.70 32.31
CA HIS A 6 5.62 -2.63 32.71
C HIS A 6 6.01 -1.22 33.16
N LYS A 7 6.91 -1.15 34.15
CA LYS A 7 7.37 0.13 34.70
C LYS A 7 8.13 0.97 33.67
N GLU A 8 8.75 0.32 32.69
CA GLU A 8 9.53 0.93 31.59
C GLU A 8 8.63 1.53 30.52
N TRP A 9 7.33 1.21 30.51
CA TRP A 9 6.37 1.74 29.53
C TRP A 9 6.25 3.26 29.58
N PRO A 10 6.32 3.95 28.45
CA PRO A 10 6.55 3.51 27.07
C PRO A 10 8.00 3.72 26.59
N SER A 11 8.98 3.53 27.45
CA SER A 11 10.40 3.65 27.09
C SER A 11 10.84 2.41 26.32
N PHE A 12 10.57 2.40 25.02
CA PHE A 12 10.89 1.26 24.15
C PHE A 12 12.41 1.12 23.93
N LEU A 13 12.85 -0.13 24.00
CA LEU A 13 14.23 -0.53 23.75
C LEU A 13 14.29 -1.45 22.52
N TRP A 14 15.38 -1.38 21.78
CA TRP A 14 15.66 -2.28 20.67
C TRP A 14 17.15 -2.42 20.40
N ASN A 15 17.53 -3.51 19.75
CA ASN A 15 18.88 -3.74 19.27
C ASN A 15 19.18 -2.81 18.07
N LYS A 16 19.96 -1.76 18.32
CA LYS A 16 20.29 -0.71 17.34
C LYS A 16 21.08 -1.24 16.14
N GLU A 17 21.91 -2.26 16.33
CA GLU A 17 22.71 -2.86 15.27
C GLU A 17 21.83 -3.64 14.28
N LEU A 18 21.02 -4.58 14.79
CA LEU A 18 20.10 -5.37 13.96
C LEU A 18 19.08 -4.49 13.23
N VAL A 19 18.51 -3.51 13.91
CA VAL A 19 17.58 -2.56 13.31
C VAL A 19 18.29 -1.68 12.29
N GLY A 20 19.53 -1.24 12.56
CA GLY A 20 20.35 -0.44 11.65
C GLY A 20 20.65 -1.16 10.33
N GLU A 21 20.99 -2.45 10.38
CA GLU A 21 21.20 -3.26 9.15
C GLU A 21 19.94 -3.32 8.29
N LYS A 22 18.78 -3.53 8.92
CA LYS A 22 17.51 -3.60 8.22
C LYS A 22 17.11 -2.24 7.64
N LEU A 23 17.28 -1.17 8.42
CA LEU A 23 17.03 0.21 8.03
C LEU A 23 17.86 0.63 6.80
N ASN A 24 19.12 0.20 6.73
CA ASN A 24 19.97 0.47 5.56
C ASN A 24 19.41 -0.16 4.27
N LYS A 25 18.83 -1.37 4.37
CA LYS A 25 18.17 -2.01 3.22
C LYS A 25 16.93 -1.23 2.78
N VAL A 26 16.10 -0.78 3.73
CA VAL A 26 14.91 0.04 3.45
C VAL A 26 15.32 1.37 2.81
N ASN A 27 16.29 2.09 3.40
CA ASN A 27 16.78 3.37 2.84
C ASN A 27 17.28 3.20 1.39
N LYS A 28 18.02 2.12 1.11
CA LYS A 28 18.52 1.83 -0.24
C LYS A 28 17.36 1.56 -1.21
N ALA A 29 16.39 0.75 -0.83
CA ALA A 29 15.24 0.41 -1.67
C ALA A 29 14.36 1.63 -1.96
N VAL A 30 14.03 2.43 -0.94
CA VAL A 30 13.27 3.67 -1.10
C VAL A 30 14.03 4.67 -1.97
N GLY A 31 15.32 4.89 -1.71
CA GLY A 31 16.16 5.79 -2.50
C GLY A 31 16.21 5.38 -3.98
N TYR A 32 16.31 4.08 -4.26
CA TYR A 32 16.30 3.53 -5.61
C TYR A 32 14.93 3.76 -6.29
N LEU A 33 13.81 3.44 -5.61
CA LEU A 33 12.46 3.68 -6.10
C LEU A 33 12.23 5.17 -6.42
N MET A 34 12.59 6.06 -5.50
CA MET A 34 12.42 7.51 -5.67
C MET A 34 13.28 8.06 -6.81
N GLY A 35 14.52 7.54 -6.97
CA GLY A 35 15.38 7.88 -8.10
C GLY A 35 14.75 7.50 -9.44
N ARG A 36 14.17 6.32 -9.55
CA ARG A 36 13.45 5.88 -10.76
C ARG A 36 12.20 6.71 -11.04
N LEU A 37 11.45 7.06 -9.99
CA LEU A 37 10.28 7.93 -10.10
C LEU A 37 10.63 9.34 -10.56
N SER A 38 11.85 9.82 -10.31
CA SER A 38 12.26 11.18 -10.72
C SER A 38 12.22 11.41 -12.22
N VAL A 39 12.40 10.36 -13.03
CA VAL A 39 12.41 10.43 -14.50
C VAL A 39 11.04 10.23 -15.16
N ILE A 40 9.99 9.92 -14.38
CA ILE A 40 8.63 9.75 -14.89
C ILE A 40 7.92 11.11 -14.99
N GLY A 41 7.09 11.28 -16.03
CA GLY A 41 6.24 12.46 -16.21
C GLY A 41 5.24 12.68 -15.06
N PHE A 42 4.82 13.92 -14.86
CA PHE A 42 3.94 14.30 -13.75
C PHE A 42 2.61 13.52 -13.75
N ASN A 43 1.98 13.37 -14.91
CA ASN A 43 0.68 12.68 -15.00
C ASN A 43 0.78 11.20 -14.62
N ASP A 44 1.85 10.53 -15.06
CA ASP A 44 2.08 9.12 -14.74
C ASP A 44 2.40 8.94 -13.25
N LYS A 45 3.17 9.88 -12.65
CA LYS A 45 3.38 9.92 -11.19
C LYS A 45 2.07 10.05 -10.44
N MET A 46 1.21 10.99 -10.84
CA MET A 46 -0.07 11.20 -10.17
C MET A 46 -1.00 9.99 -10.30
N SER A 47 -1.00 9.33 -11.45
CA SER A 47 -1.73 8.06 -11.62
C SER A 47 -1.21 6.97 -10.68
N ALA A 48 0.12 6.82 -10.56
CA ALA A 48 0.72 5.86 -9.63
C ALA A 48 0.42 6.20 -8.16
N VAL A 49 0.39 7.47 -7.79
CA VAL A 49 0.00 7.93 -6.44
C VAL A 49 -1.46 7.58 -6.15
N VAL A 50 -2.38 7.84 -7.09
CA VAL A 50 -3.81 7.48 -6.94
C VAL A 50 -3.96 5.98 -6.71
N GLU A 51 -3.29 5.13 -7.50
CA GLU A 51 -3.35 3.68 -7.34
C GLU A 51 -2.75 3.24 -6.00
N SER A 52 -1.57 3.73 -5.62
CA SER A 52 -0.91 3.36 -4.37
C SER A 52 -1.74 3.70 -3.13
N ILE A 53 -2.27 4.94 -3.07
CA ILE A 53 -3.13 5.38 -1.96
C ILE A 53 -4.45 4.60 -1.93
N SER A 54 -5.04 4.33 -3.10
CA SER A 54 -6.28 3.55 -3.17
C SER A 54 -6.07 2.13 -2.66
N HIS A 55 -4.98 1.46 -3.06
CA HIS A 55 -4.63 0.13 -2.58
C HIS A 55 -4.36 0.12 -1.06
N ASP A 56 -3.73 1.16 -0.53
CA ASP A 56 -3.47 1.27 0.91
C ASP A 56 -4.77 1.39 1.71
N ILE A 57 -5.68 2.26 1.29
CA ILE A 57 -6.99 2.46 1.92
C ILE A 57 -7.83 1.18 1.92
N ILE A 58 -7.89 0.50 0.76
CA ILE A 58 -8.64 -0.74 0.59
C ILE A 58 -8.05 -1.81 1.51
N ALA A 59 -6.75 -2.05 1.44
CA ALA A 59 -6.08 -3.05 2.26
C ALA A 59 -6.19 -2.76 3.76
N SER A 60 -6.05 -1.50 4.16
CA SER A 60 -6.24 -1.09 5.57
C SER A 60 -7.65 -1.40 6.08
N SER A 61 -8.66 -1.29 5.23
CA SER A 61 -10.05 -1.64 5.59
C SER A 61 -10.27 -3.16 5.60
N GLU A 62 -9.69 -3.89 4.63
CA GLU A 62 -9.77 -5.35 4.55
C GLU A 62 -9.09 -6.05 5.74
N ILE A 63 -8.02 -5.48 6.31
CA ILE A 63 -7.41 -5.97 7.55
C ILE A 63 -8.46 -6.05 8.67
N GLU A 64 -9.34 -5.07 8.75
CA GLU A 64 -10.43 -5.02 9.74
C GLU A 64 -11.73 -5.72 9.27
N GLY A 65 -11.69 -6.42 8.14
CA GLY A 65 -12.84 -7.14 7.58
C GLY A 65 -13.88 -6.24 6.92
N VAL A 66 -13.53 -5.01 6.57
CA VAL A 66 -14.41 -4.06 5.87
C VAL A 66 -14.05 -4.04 4.39
N GLU A 67 -14.97 -4.45 3.54
CA GLU A 67 -14.79 -4.39 2.08
C GLU A 67 -15.22 -3.02 1.54
N LEU A 68 -14.36 -2.41 0.75
CA LEU A 68 -14.63 -1.16 0.05
C LEU A 68 -14.73 -1.40 -1.46
N ASN A 69 -15.58 -0.63 -2.13
CA ASN A 69 -15.64 -0.67 -3.60
C ASN A 69 -14.42 0.06 -4.18
N ASN A 70 -13.57 -0.67 -4.91
CA ASN A 70 -12.30 -0.21 -5.45
C ASN A 70 -12.45 1.01 -6.38
N GLU A 71 -13.45 1.00 -7.26
CA GLU A 71 -13.71 2.09 -8.22
C GLU A 71 -14.14 3.38 -7.50
N GLN A 72 -14.95 3.25 -6.45
CA GLN A 72 -15.36 4.39 -5.63
C GLN A 72 -14.18 4.98 -4.85
N VAL A 73 -13.33 4.14 -4.23
CA VAL A 73 -12.13 4.60 -3.52
C VAL A 73 -11.21 5.33 -4.49
N ARG A 74 -10.89 4.70 -5.62
CA ARG A 74 -10.02 5.28 -6.66
C ARG A 74 -10.54 6.62 -7.17
N SER A 75 -11.85 6.70 -7.44
CA SER A 75 -12.50 7.93 -7.92
C SER A 75 -12.49 9.04 -6.86
N SER A 76 -12.70 8.69 -5.58
CA SER A 76 -12.62 9.64 -4.47
C SER A 76 -11.19 10.16 -4.26
N VAL A 77 -10.18 9.28 -4.26
CA VAL A 77 -8.76 9.66 -4.17
C VAL A 77 -8.37 10.59 -5.32
N ALA A 78 -8.68 10.20 -6.56
CA ALA A 78 -8.35 10.99 -7.75
C ALA A 78 -8.99 12.39 -7.70
N ARG A 79 -10.28 12.47 -7.35
CA ARG A 79 -11.01 13.74 -7.20
C ARG A 79 -10.34 14.65 -6.17
N LYS A 80 -9.99 14.13 -4.99
CA LYS A 80 -9.35 14.91 -3.93
C LYS A 80 -7.93 15.36 -4.27
N LEU A 81 -7.22 14.60 -5.10
CA LEU A 81 -5.88 14.95 -5.59
C LEU A 81 -5.91 15.78 -6.89
N GLY A 82 -7.10 16.11 -7.42
CA GLY A 82 -7.24 16.88 -8.66
C GLY A 82 -6.85 16.11 -9.93
N VAL A 83 -6.86 14.76 -9.88
CA VAL A 83 -6.55 13.88 -11.02
C VAL A 83 -7.83 13.52 -11.75
N GLN A 84 -7.86 13.73 -13.07
CA GLN A 84 -9.01 13.37 -13.89
C GLN A 84 -8.94 11.89 -14.27
N LEU A 85 -10.02 11.16 -14.01
CA LEU A 85 -10.19 9.78 -14.47
C LEU A 85 -11.15 9.76 -15.68
N PRO A 86 -10.96 8.83 -16.64
CA PRO A 86 -11.83 8.72 -17.82
C PRO A 86 -13.29 8.42 -17.48
N ASN A 87 -13.52 7.58 -16.47
CA ASN A 87 -14.86 7.13 -16.04
C ASN A 87 -14.94 7.14 -14.51
N PRO A 88 -15.09 8.31 -13.87
CA PRO A 88 -15.18 8.38 -12.42
C PRO A 88 -16.51 7.81 -11.93
N THR A 89 -16.46 7.05 -10.83
CA THR A 89 -17.62 6.50 -10.13
C THR A 89 -17.96 7.38 -8.91
N GLU A 90 -19.24 7.62 -8.67
CA GLU A 90 -19.66 8.33 -7.45
C GLU A 90 -19.32 7.50 -6.21
N SER A 91 -18.72 8.14 -5.22
CA SER A 91 -18.33 7.53 -3.96
C SER A 91 -19.37 7.77 -2.86
N SER A 92 -19.54 6.80 -1.98
CA SER A 92 -20.38 6.98 -0.79
C SER A 92 -19.72 7.93 0.21
N ARG A 93 -20.53 8.55 1.09
CA ARG A 93 -20.04 9.42 2.16
C ARG A 93 -19.04 8.73 3.08
N TYR A 94 -19.24 7.43 3.32
CA TYR A 94 -18.33 6.62 4.11
C TYR A 94 -16.95 6.49 3.44
N ILE A 95 -16.93 6.16 2.14
CA ILE A 95 -15.68 6.05 1.37
C ILE A 95 -14.96 7.41 1.34
N ASP A 96 -15.70 8.50 1.11
CA ASP A 96 -15.11 9.84 1.13
C ASP A 96 -14.47 10.18 2.49
N GLY A 97 -15.07 9.74 3.59
CA GLY A 97 -14.49 9.90 4.93
C GLY A 97 -13.21 9.10 5.12
N VAL A 98 -13.20 7.82 4.74
CA VAL A 98 -11.98 6.98 4.85
C VAL A 98 -10.84 7.57 4.01
N VAL A 99 -11.14 8.02 2.79
CA VAL A 99 -10.18 8.70 1.90
C VAL A 99 -9.69 10.02 2.51
N GLU A 100 -10.57 10.80 3.14
CA GLU A 100 -10.21 12.05 3.83
C GLU A 100 -9.17 11.81 4.91
N MET A 101 -9.41 10.84 5.81
CA MET A 101 -8.47 10.47 6.87
C MET A 101 -7.10 10.10 6.29
N ALA A 102 -7.05 9.22 5.29
CA ALA A 102 -5.80 8.76 4.70
C ALA A 102 -5.01 9.90 4.02
N LEU A 103 -5.72 10.77 3.30
CA LEU A 103 -5.10 11.92 2.64
C LEU A 103 -4.68 13.00 3.64
N ASP A 104 -5.45 13.23 4.71
CA ASP A 104 -5.01 14.17 5.74
C ASP A 104 -3.71 13.68 6.40
N ALA A 105 -3.59 12.38 6.70
CA ALA A 105 -2.37 11.82 7.26
C ALA A 105 -1.16 11.98 6.33
N THR A 106 -1.34 11.75 5.02
CA THR A 106 -0.22 11.70 4.05
C THR A 106 0.08 13.04 3.37
N VAL A 107 -0.91 13.91 3.17
CA VAL A 107 -0.73 15.22 2.51
C VAL A 107 -0.44 16.32 3.53
N ASN A 108 -1.09 16.26 4.70
CA ASN A 108 -0.92 17.24 5.79
C ASN A 108 0.05 16.73 6.88
N PHE A 109 1.01 15.90 6.49
CA PHE A 109 1.94 15.23 7.41
C PHE A 109 2.80 16.17 8.26
N ASN A 110 3.01 17.43 7.82
CA ASN A 110 3.76 18.45 8.55
C ASN A 110 2.95 19.13 9.66
N SER A 111 1.62 18.98 9.65
CA SER A 111 0.78 19.52 10.72
C SER A 111 0.87 18.61 11.95
N PRO A 112 0.91 19.15 13.17
CA PRO A 112 0.98 18.35 14.39
C PRO A 112 -0.15 17.32 14.48
N LEU A 113 0.15 16.15 15.03
CA LEU A 113 -0.87 15.19 15.42
C LEU A 113 -1.46 15.61 16.76
N THR A 114 -2.78 15.82 16.82
CA THR A 114 -3.49 16.25 18.03
C THR A 114 -4.71 15.37 18.28
N ASN A 115 -5.27 15.44 19.48
CA ASN A 115 -6.51 14.73 19.80
C ASN A 115 -7.65 15.16 18.87
N GLU A 116 -7.78 16.47 18.60
CA GLU A 116 -8.83 17.00 17.70
C GLU A 116 -8.70 16.42 16.29
N ARG A 117 -7.46 16.25 15.79
CA ARG A 117 -7.20 15.66 14.49
C ARG A 117 -7.58 14.18 14.49
N LEU A 118 -7.20 13.43 15.52
CA LEU A 118 -7.57 12.03 15.68
C LEU A 118 -9.10 11.85 15.82
N PHE A 119 -9.77 12.73 16.54
CA PHE A 119 -11.23 12.76 16.64
C PHE A 119 -11.91 13.05 15.30
N GLY A 120 -11.32 13.93 14.50
CA GLY A 120 -11.74 14.17 13.11
C GLY A 120 -11.62 12.90 12.26
N TRP A 121 -10.48 12.19 12.33
CA TRP A 121 -10.28 10.92 11.63
C TRP A 121 -11.28 9.84 12.10
N HIS A 122 -11.51 9.76 13.40
CA HIS A 122 -12.49 8.82 13.96
C HIS A 122 -13.91 9.11 13.48
N ASN A 123 -14.29 10.40 13.39
CA ASN A 123 -15.57 10.81 12.82
C ASN A 123 -15.68 10.48 11.33
N CYS A 124 -14.59 10.58 10.56
CA CYS A 124 -14.54 10.15 9.17
C CYS A 124 -14.83 8.64 9.01
N LEU A 125 -14.34 7.82 9.93
CA LEU A 125 -14.59 6.37 9.91
C LEU A 125 -16.01 6.00 10.36
N PHE A 126 -16.60 6.76 11.28
CA PHE A 126 -17.88 6.43 11.89
C PHE A 126 -18.87 7.61 11.91
N PRO A 127 -19.22 8.17 10.73
CA PRO A 127 -20.04 9.38 10.64
C PRO A 127 -21.47 9.22 11.18
N THR A 128 -21.91 7.98 11.39
CA THR A 128 -23.26 7.66 11.93
C THR A 128 -23.25 7.35 13.42
N GLY A 129 -22.06 7.21 14.03
CA GLY A 129 -21.93 6.75 15.42
C GLY A 129 -22.10 5.24 15.61
N TRP A 130 -22.00 4.47 14.53
CA TRP A 130 -22.17 3.01 14.56
C TRP A 130 -20.98 2.32 13.90
N SER A 131 -20.56 1.21 14.52
CA SER A 131 -19.67 0.22 13.95
C SER A 131 -20.43 -1.10 13.79
N GLY A 132 -20.81 -1.44 12.54
CA GLY A 132 -21.73 -2.53 12.30
C GLY A 132 -23.03 -2.36 13.12
N PRO A 133 -23.43 -3.34 13.94
CA PRO A 133 -24.63 -3.25 14.78
C PRO A 133 -24.40 -2.50 16.11
N THR A 134 -23.17 -2.14 16.44
CA THR A 134 -22.79 -1.59 17.74
C THR A 134 -22.71 -0.07 17.69
N LYS A 135 -23.38 0.60 18.61
CA LYS A 135 -23.25 2.04 18.83
C LYS A 135 -21.93 2.31 19.56
N ILE A 136 -21.13 3.25 19.06
CA ILE A 136 -19.82 3.60 19.61
C ILE A 136 -19.75 5.08 19.96
N GLU A 137 -18.80 5.43 20.83
CA GLU A 137 -18.45 6.81 21.13
C GLU A 137 -17.56 7.38 20.04
N VAL A 138 -18.06 8.36 19.27
CA VAL A 138 -17.31 8.95 18.14
C VAL A 138 -16.69 10.28 18.52
N ALA A 139 -15.51 10.57 17.96
CA ALA A 139 -14.77 11.83 18.16
C ALA A 139 -14.42 12.11 19.64
N ARG A 140 -14.14 11.06 20.40
CA ARG A 140 -13.62 11.13 21.76
C ARG A 140 -12.98 9.79 22.16
N HIS A 141 -12.21 9.78 23.22
CA HIS A 141 -11.67 8.56 23.78
C HIS A 141 -12.78 7.69 24.40
N ARG A 142 -12.60 6.37 24.37
CA ARG A 142 -13.53 5.42 24.99
C ARG A 142 -13.60 5.62 26.49
N SER A 143 -14.77 5.38 27.03
CA SER A 143 -15.04 5.40 28.48
C SER A 143 -15.11 4.00 29.11
N GLY A 144 -15.12 2.95 28.29
CA GLY A 144 -15.20 1.56 28.73
C GLY A 144 -13.88 0.80 28.70
N GLU A 145 -13.80 -0.35 29.37
CA GLU A 145 -12.72 -1.30 29.22
C GLU A 145 -12.65 -1.83 27.79
N MET A 146 -11.44 -2.08 27.29
CA MET A 146 -11.22 -2.58 25.93
C MET A 146 -10.39 -3.86 25.94
N LYS A 147 -10.91 -4.88 25.26
CA LYS A 147 -10.24 -6.16 25.06
C LYS A 147 -10.25 -6.52 23.58
N VAL A 148 -9.09 -6.85 23.04
CA VAL A 148 -8.99 -7.43 21.70
C VAL A 148 -9.25 -8.92 21.82
N ILE A 149 -10.33 -9.37 21.22
CA ILE A 149 -10.82 -10.76 21.34
C ILE A 149 -10.99 -11.40 19.96
N SER A 150 -10.91 -12.72 19.91
CA SER A 150 -11.32 -13.52 18.76
C SER A 150 -12.08 -14.77 19.21
N GLY A 151 -12.80 -15.41 18.29
CA GLY A 151 -13.58 -16.61 18.59
C GLY A 151 -15.08 -16.37 18.62
N MET A 152 -15.86 -17.42 18.87
CA MET A 152 -17.32 -17.35 18.99
C MET A 152 -17.74 -16.86 20.37
N PHE A 153 -18.89 -16.23 20.44
CA PHE A 153 -19.49 -15.79 21.69
C PHE A 153 -19.54 -16.93 22.74
N GLY A 154 -19.02 -16.66 23.94
CA GLY A 154 -18.89 -17.63 25.03
C GLY A 154 -17.65 -18.55 24.93
N ARG A 155 -16.79 -18.39 23.92
CA ARG A 155 -15.50 -19.08 23.75
C ARG A 155 -14.45 -18.11 23.20
N GLU A 156 -14.49 -16.87 23.65
CA GLU A 156 -13.58 -15.82 23.20
C GLU A 156 -12.15 -16.07 23.74
N LYS A 157 -11.16 -15.91 22.86
CA LYS A 157 -9.77 -15.81 23.26
C LYS A 157 -9.41 -14.33 23.40
N VAL A 158 -8.96 -13.91 24.58
CA VAL A 158 -8.44 -12.56 24.81
C VAL A 158 -6.98 -12.51 24.33
N HIS A 159 -6.71 -11.68 23.36
CA HIS A 159 -5.37 -11.44 22.81
C HIS A 159 -4.65 -10.33 23.56
N TYR A 160 -5.37 -9.25 23.85
CA TYR A 160 -4.84 -8.06 24.51
C TYR A 160 -5.90 -7.39 25.37
N VAL A 161 -5.48 -6.79 26.50
CA VAL A 161 -6.30 -5.89 27.30
C VAL A 161 -5.62 -4.54 27.30
N ALA A 162 -6.30 -3.52 26.81
CA ALA A 162 -5.78 -2.16 26.72
C ALA A 162 -5.76 -1.47 28.11
N PRO A 163 -5.02 -0.35 28.27
CA PRO A 163 -5.02 0.43 29.50
C PRO A 163 -6.44 0.79 29.97
N ALA A 164 -6.63 0.94 31.29
CA ALA A 164 -7.89 1.37 31.85
C ALA A 164 -8.33 2.75 31.29
N PRO A 165 -9.65 3.00 31.15
CA PRO A 165 -10.14 4.25 30.53
C PRO A 165 -9.58 5.53 31.18
N GLU A 166 -9.38 5.52 32.48
CA GLU A 166 -8.87 6.66 33.26
C GLU A 166 -7.42 7.04 32.89
N ARG A 167 -6.68 6.13 32.27
CA ARG A 167 -5.28 6.36 31.84
C ARG A 167 -5.18 6.89 30.42
N ILE A 168 -6.24 6.82 29.61
CA ILE A 168 -6.15 7.07 28.17
C ILE A 168 -5.67 8.50 27.87
N ASP A 169 -6.21 9.50 28.54
CA ASP A 169 -5.85 10.89 28.30
C ASP A 169 -4.36 11.13 28.59
N GLU A 170 -3.84 10.58 29.68
CA GLU A 170 -2.41 10.66 30.01
C GLU A 170 -1.55 9.92 28.98
N GLU A 171 -1.93 8.68 28.62
CA GLU A 171 -1.19 7.88 27.62
C GLU A 171 -1.19 8.55 26.24
N MET A 172 -2.32 9.11 25.82
CA MET A 172 -2.43 9.81 24.55
C MET A 172 -1.63 11.12 24.54
N ASN A 173 -1.63 11.89 25.63
CA ASN A 173 -0.79 13.09 25.71
C ASN A 173 0.70 12.72 25.59
N ARG A 174 1.19 11.69 26.31
CA ARG A 174 2.57 11.19 26.20
C ARG A 174 2.91 10.74 24.77
N PHE A 175 1.98 10.03 24.13
CA PHE A 175 2.15 9.59 22.75
C PHE A 175 2.23 10.77 21.78
N LEU A 176 1.32 11.74 21.89
CA LEU A 176 1.28 12.91 21.00
C LEU A 176 2.50 13.81 21.18
N ASP A 177 2.94 14.04 22.42
CA ASP A 177 4.15 14.80 22.71
C ASP A 177 5.37 14.12 22.09
N TRP A 178 5.51 12.80 22.25
CA TRP A 178 6.56 12.03 21.62
C TRP A 178 6.47 12.11 20.09
N PHE A 179 5.31 11.84 19.50
CA PHE A 179 5.12 11.81 18.05
C PHE A 179 5.48 13.14 17.39
N ASN A 180 5.14 14.26 18.02
CA ASN A 180 5.39 15.59 17.49
C ASN A 180 6.81 16.10 17.74
N SER A 181 7.53 15.57 18.73
CA SER A 181 8.88 16.02 19.10
C SER A 181 10.00 15.03 18.77
N ASP A 182 9.65 13.79 18.40
CA ASP A 182 10.62 12.71 18.22
C ASP A 182 11.55 12.92 17.02
N ALA A 183 12.84 12.70 17.26
CA ALA A 183 13.91 12.82 16.27
C ALA A 183 14.44 11.44 15.79
N HIS A 184 13.77 10.33 16.08
CA HIS A 184 14.16 9.03 15.56
C HIS A 184 14.10 8.99 14.03
N ASN A 185 14.82 8.04 13.41
CA ASN A 185 14.66 7.80 11.98
C ASN A 185 13.19 7.52 11.67
N GLY A 186 12.62 8.19 10.68
CA GLY A 186 11.18 8.21 10.40
C GLY A 186 10.56 6.84 10.13
N TYR A 187 11.31 5.87 9.58
CA TYR A 187 10.81 4.49 9.39
C TYR A 187 10.70 3.74 10.72
N VAL A 188 11.65 3.94 11.63
CA VAL A 188 11.58 3.39 12.99
C VAL A 188 10.49 4.09 13.78
N LYS A 189 10.37 5.41 13.65
CA LYS A 189 9.28 6.20 14.25
C LYS A 189 7.91 5.68 13.81
N SER A 190 7.74 5.36 12.53
CA SER A 190 6.50 4.80 11.99
C SER A 190 6.14 3.46 12.64
N ALA A 191 7.13 2.56 12.82
CA ALA A 191 6.94 1.27 13.49
C ALA A 191 6.52 1.44 14.95
N ILE A 192 7.19 2.33 15.68
CA ILE A 192 6.90 2.62 17.10
C ILE A 192 5.53 3.29 17.24
N ALA A 193 5.23 4.28 16.41
CA ALA A 193 3.96 5.00 16.45
C ALA A 193 2.76 4.07 16.25
N HIS A 194 2.87 3.15 15.27
CA HIS A 194 1.85 2.14 15.04
C HIS A 194 1.63 1.24 16.27
N LEU A 195 2.72 0.64 16.79
CA LEU A 195 2.65 -0.24 17.97
C LEU A 195 2.07 0.49 19.17
N TRP A 196 2.62 1.66 19.49
CA TRP A 196 2.23 2.40 20.69
C TRP A 196 0.75 2.79 20.66
N PHE A 197 0.29 3.35 19.52
CA PHE A 197 -1.12 3.72 19.38
C PHE A 197 -2.07 2.52 19.51
N VAL A 198 -1.75 1.39 18.87
CA VAL A 198 -2.60 0.20 18.99
C VAL A 198 -2.50 -0.47 20.36
N CYS A 199 -1.45 -0.20 21.15
CA CYS A 199 -1.38 -0.62 22.55
C CYS A 199 -2.24 0.27 23.46
N ILE A 200 -2.27 1.59 23.26
CA ILE A 200 -3.17 2.49 24.00
C ILE A 200 -4.64 2.14 23.70
N HIS A 201 -4.94 1.89 22.43
CA HIS A 201 -6.28 1.53 21.96
C HIS A 201 -7.35 2.53 22.40
N PRO A 202 -7.23 3.83 22.04
CA PRO A 202 -7.98 4.89 22.68
C PRO A 202 -9.46 4.98 22.28
N PHE A 203 -9.90 4.28 21.23
CA PHE A 203 -11.26 4.33 20.68
C PHE A 203 -12.01 3.01 20.86
N ASP A 204 -13.35 3.05 20.81
CA ASP A 204 -14.20 1.86 20.84
C ASP A 204 -13.98 0.97 19.60
N ASP A 205 -13.69 1.57 18.44
CA ASP A 205 -13.34 0.91 17.19
C ASP A 205 -12.46 1.81 16.31
N GLY A 206 -11.89 1.28 15.22
CA GLY A 206 -11.09 2.06 14.26
C GLY A 206 -9.64 2.24 14.65
N ASN A 207 -9.19 1.71 15.80
CA ASN A 207 -7.81 1.88 16.26
C ASN A 207 -6.77 1.33 15.28
N GLY A 208 -7.05 0.21 14.61
CA GLY A 208 -6.15 -0.35 13.60
C GLY A 208 -6.00 0.57 12.39
N ARG A 209 -7.11 1.09 11.85
CA ARG A 209 -7.10 1.99 10.68
C ARG A 209 -6.42 3.31 11.00
N ILE A 210 -6.73 3.90 12.16
CA ILE A 210 -6.10 5.15 12.63
C ILE A 210 -4.60 4.92 12.92
N GLY A 211 -4.23 3.80 13.56
CA GLY A 211 -2.84 3.46 13.83
C GLY A 211 -2.01 3.31 12.56
N ARG A 212 -2.57 2.73 11.49
CA ARG A 212 -1.93 2.68 10.17
C ARG A 212 -1.84 4.06 9.51
N ALA A 213 -2.87 4.89 9.63
CA ALA A 213 -2.81 6.27 9.14
C ALA A 213 -1.73 7.10 9.86
N ILE A 214 -1.55 6.93 11.19
CA ILE A 214 -0.46 7.55 11.95
C ILE A 214 0.90 7.05 11.46
N ALA A 215 1.03 5.75 11.22
CA ALA A 215 2.25 5.17 10.66
C ALA A 215 2.57 5.76 9.28
N ASP A 216 1.57 5.91 8.42
CA ASP A 216 1.71 6.54 7.10
C ASP A 216 2.08 8.02 7.19
N MET A 217 1.55 8.76 8.17
CA MET A 217 1.96 10.13 8.44
C MET A 217 3.47 10.20 8.79
N ALA A 218 3.95 9.30 9.66
CA ALA A 218 5.37 9.23 10.00
C ALA A 218 6.25 8.85 8.81
N LEU A 219 5.79 7.95 7.92
CA LEU A 219 6.49 7.64 6.67
C LEU A 219 6.54 8.84 5.72
N SER A 220 5.45 9.61 5.61
CA SER A 220 5.42 10.83 4.79
C SER A 220 6.35 11.91 5.36
N GLN A 221 6.49 12.00 6.69
CA GLN A 221 7.49 12.84 7.37
C GLN A 221 8.91 12.39 7.02
N ALA A 222 9.20 11.08 7.09
CA ALA A 222 10.50 10.51 6.78
C ALA A 222 10.98 10.83 5.35
N GLU A 223 10.05 10.75 4.39
CA GLU A 223 10.31 10.98 2.99
C GLU A 223 10.18 12.46 2.59
N ASN A 224 9.68 13.31 3.49
CA ASN A 224 9.30 14.69 3.21
C ASN A 224 8.49 14.81 1.91
N SER A 225 7.54 13.91 1.73
CA SER A 225 6.78 13.78 0.48
C SER A 225 5.29 13.54 0.73
N LYS A 226 4.45 14.28 0.00
CA LYS A 226 3.01 14.04 -0.09
C LYS A 226 2.66 12.88 -1.04
N MET A 227 3.63 12.42 -1.81
CA MET A 227 3.43 11.38 -2.81
C MET A 227 3.89 10.04 -2.24
N ARG A 228 2.94 9.12 -2.07
CA ARG A 228 3.19 7.76 -1.64
C ARG A 228 3.10 6.82 -2.83
N PHE A 229 4.14 6.01 -3.03
CA PHE A 229 4.27 5.09 -4.16
C PHE A 229 4.28 3.63 -3.74
N PHE A 230 4.20 3.36 -2.45
CA PHE A 230 4.10 2.02 -1.87
C PHE A 230 3.08 2.01 -0.74
N SER A 231 2.49 0.86 -0.50
CA SER A 231 1.46 0.65 0.52
C SER A 231 1.93 -0.40 1.53
N ILE A 232 2.17 0.05 2.77
CA ILE A 232 2.49 -0.87 3.85
C ILE A 232 1.25 -1.66 4.29
N SER A 233 0.07 -1.04 4.27
CA SER A 233 -1.19 -1.72 4.61
C SER A 233 -1.49 -2.87 3.66
N HIS A 234 -1.17 -2.72 2.35
CA HIS A 234 -1.30 -3.81 1.39
C HIS A 234 -0.39 -4.99 1.72
N GLN A 235 0.87 -4.73 2.12
CA GLN A 235 1.77 -5.79 2.53
C GLN A 235 1.35 -6.42 3.87
N ILE A 236 0.90 -5.61 4.84
CA ILE A 236 0.33 -6.12 6.11
C ILE A 236 -0.86 -7.04 5.84
N ASN A 237 -1.75 -6.67 4.91
CA ASN A 237 -2.90 -7.50 4.57
C ASN A 237 -2.51 -8.86 3.98
N LYS A 238 -1.47 -8.91 3.15
CA LYS A 238 -0.89 -10.17 2.66
C LYS A 238 -0.32 -11.04 3.78
N ASP A 239 0.32 -10.41 4.75
CA ASP A 239 0.97 -11.05 5.89
C ASP A 239 0.08 -11.02 7.15
N LYS A 240 -1.24 -10.87 7.00
CA LYS A 240 -2.21 -10.59 8.07
C LYS A 240 -2.04 -11.46 9.30
N LYS A 241 -1.81 -12.77 9.12
CA LYS A 241 -1.59 -13.69 10.24
C LYS A 241 -0.31 -13.35 11.00
N GLN A 242 0.80 -13.14 10.29
CA GLN A 242 2.09 -12.79 10.91
C GLN A 242 2.01 -11.45 11.64
N TYR A 243 1.28 -10.48 11.06
CA TYR A 243 1.02 -9.20 11.70
C TYR A 243 0.36 -9.34 13.06
N TYR A 244 -0.73 -10.10 13.15
CA TYR A 244 -1.41 -10.31 14.43
C TYR A 244 -0.58 -11.15 15.41
N ASP A 245 0.15 -12.15 14.93
CA ASP A 245 1.02 -12.99 15.76
C ASP A 245 2.14 -12.16 16.41
N ILE A 246 2.83 -11.32 15.63
CA ILE A 246 3.91 -10.46 16.17
C ILE A 246 3.37 -9.35 17.06
N LEU A 247 2.22 -8.76 16.71
CA LEU A 247 1.57 -7.75 17.53
C LEU A 247 1.15 -8.32 18.89
N GLU A 248 0.47 -9.47 18.93
CA GLU A 248 0.09 -10.17 20.16
C GLU A 248 1.31 -10.53 21.01
N LYS A 249 2.38 -11.05 20.37
CA LYS A 249 3.65 -11.37 21.05
C LYS A 249 4.25 -10.13 21.72
N THR A 250 4.35 -9.03 20.99
CA THR A 250 4.91 -7.77 21.50
C THR A 250 4.06 -7.17 22.60
N GLN A 251 2.74 -7.15 22.43
CA GLN A 251 1.79 -6.65 23.44
C GLN A 251 1.79 -7.46 24.75
N LYS A 252 2.21 -8.73 24.71
CA LYS A 252 2.37 -9.62 25.88
C LYS A 252 3.79 -9.69 26.39
N GLY A 253 4.72 -9.02 25.73
CA GLY A 253 6.12 -8.88 26.14
C GLY A 253 6.35 -7.71 27.06
N ASP A 254 7.61 -7.32 27.13
CA ASP A 254 8.10 -6.12 27.79
C ASP A 254 8.30 -4.96 26.78
N CYS A 255 9.07 -3.94 27.17
CA CYS A 255 9.35 -2.80 26.30
C CYS A 255 10.52 -3.03 25.33
N GLU A 256 11.09 -4.24 25.24
CA GLU A 256 12.04 -4.62 24.20
C GLU A 256 11.29 -5.01 22.91
N ILE A 257 11.40 -4.18 21.87
CA ILE A 257 10.55 -4.28 20.66
C ILE A 257 11.36 -4.52 19.39
N THR A 258 12.57 -5.09 19.47
CA THR A 258 13.43 -5.35 18.31
C THR A 258 12.72 -6.19 17.24
N GLU A 259 12.06 -7.28 17.64
CA GLU A 259 11.39 -8.17 16.70
C GLU A 259 10.25 -7.47 15.96
N TRP A 260 9.49 -6.62 16.65
CA TRP A 260 8.45 -5.81 16.05
C TRP A 260 9.01 -4.85 14.99
N ILE A 261 10.07 -4.09 15.35
CA ILE A 261 10.67 -3.14 14.42
C ILE A 261 11.24 -3.85 13.19
N ILE A 262 11.94 -4.98 13.38
CA ILE A 262 12.48 -5.77 12.28
C ILE A 262 11.37 -6.27 11.37
N TRP A 263 10.30 -6.85 11.92
CA TRP A 263 9.16 -7.32 11.14
C TRP A 263 8.53 -6.16 10.34
N TYR A 264 8.32 -5.01 10.99
CA TYR A 264 7.74 -3.83 10.34
C TYR A 264 8.63 -3.31 9.19
N LEU A 265 9.94 -3.23 9.40
CA LEU A 265 10.88 -2.81 8.36
C LEU A 265 10.97 -3.82 7.22
N ASP A 266 10.83 -5.13 7.49
CA ASP A 266 10.74 -6.15 6.45
C ASP A 266 9.44 -6.04 5.65
N CYS A 267 8.33 -5.75 6.30
CA CYS A 267 7.06 -5.48 5.66
C CYS A 267 7.17 -4.24 4.75
N LEU A 268 7.79 -3.16 5.25
CA LEU A 268 8.05 -1.94 4.49
C LEU A 268 8.96 -2.21 3.28
N LEU A 269 10.05 -2.96 3.45
CA LEU A 269 10.95 -3.32 2.36
C LEU A 269 10.21 -4.05 1.24
N ARG A 270 9.43 -5.09 1.57
CA ARG A 270 8.63 -5.83 0.59
C ARG A 270 7.61 -4.96 -0.11
N SER A 271 6.99 -3.99 0.59
CA SER A 271 6.05 -3.06 -0.03
C SER A 271 6.71 -2.15 -1.06
N VAL A 272 7.94 -1.70 -0.79
CA VAL A 272 8.74 -0.88 -1.71
C VAL A 272 9.20 -1.69 -2.92
N GLU A 273 9.71 -2.91 -2.71
CA GLU A 273 10.15 -3.81 -3.78
C GLU A 273 9.01 -4.17 -4.74
N GLN A 274 7.82 -4.45 -4.20
CA GLN A 274 6.63 -4.72 -5.03
C GLN A 274 6.20 -3.49 -5.85
N SER A 275 6.31 -2.30 -5.29
CA SER A 275 5.99 -1.06 -5.99
C SER A 275 6.99 -0.79 -7.10
N ASP A 276 8.28 -1.10 -6.89
CA ASP A 276 9.31 -0.99 -7.92
C ASP A 276 9.06 -1.96 -9.09
N GLU A 277 8.59 -3.17 -8.84
CA GLU A 277 8.19 -4.11 -9.90
C GLU A 277 7.03 -3.57 -10.73
N THR A 278 6.02 -2.99 -10.07
CA THR A 278 4.86 -2.37 -10.75
C THR A 278 5.29 -1.15 -11.56
N LEU A 279 6.15 -0.31 -10.98
CA LEU A 279 6.71 0.86 -11.64
C LEU A 279 7.55 0.46 -12.86
N SER A 280 8.30 -0.64 -12.77
CA SER A 280 9.09 -1.16 -13.89
C SER A 280 8.25 -1.42 -15.12
N LYS A 281 7.03 -1.96 -14.95
CA LYS A 281 6.10 -2.20 -16.06
C LYS A 281 5.65 -0.88 -16.70
N VAL A 282 5.28 0.10 -15.88
CA VAL A 282 4.85 1.44 -16.36
C VAL A 282 5.99 2.15 -17.09
N LEU A 283 7.20 2.13 -16.50
CA LEU A 283 8.39 2.73 -17.11
C LEU A 283 8.76 2.08 -18.44
N ASN A 284 8.79 0.76 -18.48
CA ASN A 284 9.12 0.03 -19.71
C ASN A 284 8.12 0.36 -20.83
N LYS A 285 6.84 0.50 -20.49
CA LYS A 285 5.82 0.94 -21.45
C LYS A 285 6.04 2.39 -21.91
N ALA A 286 6.33 3.30 -21.00
CA ALA A 286 6.60 4.70 -21.34
C ALA A 286 7.85 4.86 -22.22
N ILE A 287 8.94 4.20 -21.84
CA ILE A 287 10.20 4.19 -22.60
C ILE A 287 9.97 3.56 -23.99
N PHE A 288 9.23 2.45 -24.05
CA PHE A 288 8.89 1.80 -25.32
C PHE A 288 8.16 2.77 -26.26
N TRP A 289 7.12 3.45 -25.78
CA TRP A 289 6.38 4.39 -26.63
C TRP A 289 7.19 5.64 -26.98
N GLN A 290 8.05 6.11 -26.10
CA GLN A 290 8.97 7.22 -26.42
C GLN A 290 9.98 6.83 -27.51
N THR A 291 10.57 5.63 -27.39
CA THR A 291 11.50 5.10 -28.39
C THR A 291 10.85 4.92 -29.78
N HIS A 292 9.55 4.56 -29.78
CA HIS A 292 8.79 4.31 -31.00
C HIS A 292 7.79 5.43 -31.35
N ALA A 293 8.00 6.66 -30.84
CA ALA A 293 7.07 7.78 -31.04
C ALA A 293 6.84 8.10 -32.53
N GLU A 294 7.89 8.01 -33.35
CA GLU A 294 7.85 8.30 -34.80
C GLU A 294 7.55 7.04 -35.65
N THR A 295 7.46 5.87 -35.04
CA THR A 295 7.19 4.63 -35.76
C THR A 295 5.72 4.55 -36.17
N VAL A 296 5.46 4.45 -37.46
CA VAL A 296 4.10 4.32 -37.99
C VAL A 296 3.55 2.94 -37.65
N LEU A 297 2.55 2.90 -36.76
CA LEU A 297 1.87 1.69 -36.31
C LEU A 297 0.36 1.80 -36.53
N SER A 298 -0.27 0.71 -36.97
CA SER A 298 -1.72 0.64 -37.06
C SER A 298 -2.37 0.63 -35.65
N GLU A 299 -3.64 1.02 -35.56
CA GLU A 299 -4.39 0.96 -34.29
C GLU A 299 -4.37 -0.44 -33.67
N ARG A 300 -4.54 -1.49 -34.50
CA ARG A 300 -4.48 -2.89 -34.06
C ARG A 300 -3.11 -3.26 -33.46
N GLN A 301 -2.03 -2.81 -34.08
CA GLN A 301 -0.68 -3.04 -33.56
C GLN A 301 -0.49 -2.34 -32.21
N ARG A 302 -0.94 -1.09 -32.10
CA ARG A 302 -0.91 -0.34 -30.82
C ARG A 302 -1.72 -1.02 -29.73
N GLU A 303 -2.94 -1.51 -30.06
CA GLU A 303 -3.81 -2.22 -29.11
C GLU A 303 -3.13 -3.47 -28.55
N VAL A 304 -2.57 -4.33 -29.41
CA VAL A 304 -1.94 -5.57 -28.97
C VAL A 304 -0.64 -5.29 -28.21
N LEU A 305 0.19 -4.36 -28.69
CA LEU A 305 1.41 -3.99 -27.98
C LEU A 305 1.10 -3.43 -26.58
N ASN A 306 0.10 -2.56 -26.45
CA ASN A 306 -0.33 -2.06 -25.15
C ASN A 306 -0.75 -3.19 -24.20
N LEU A 307 -1.57 -4.12 -24.70
CA LEU A 307 -2.04 -5.24 -23.91
C LEU A 307 -0.88 -6.07 -23.32
N TYR A 308 0.14 -6.37 -24.14
CA TYR A 308 1.28 -7.15 -23.70
C TYR A 308 2.25 -6.34 -22.83
N LEU A 309 2.42 -5.05 -23.07
CA LEU A 309 3.18 -4.15 -22.20
C LEU A 309 2.52 -3.98 -20.83
N ASP A 310 1.19 -4.09 -20.76
CA ASP A 310 0.43 -4.10 -19.50
C ASP A 310 0.50 -5.46 -18.76
N GLY A 311 1.23 -6.43 -19.30
CA GLY A 311 1.46 -7.72 -18.64
C GLY A 311 0.38 -8.78 -18.91
N TYR A 312 -0.28 -8.74 -20.05
CA TYR A 312 -1.25 -9.78 -20.43
C TYR A 312 -0.63 -11.19 -20.33
N PRO A 313 -1.23 -12.11 -19.55
CA PRO A 313 -0.68 -13.45 -19.33
C PRO A 313 -0.98 -14.34 -20.54
N GLY A 314 -0.06 -14.42 -21.49
CA GLY A 314 -0.19 -15.28 -22.66
C GLY A 314 0.92 -15.06 -23.68
N LYS A 315 1.25 -16.12 -24.45
CA LYS A 315 2.24 -15.99 -25.51
C LYS A 315 1.72 -15.11 -26.64
N LEU A 316 2.54 -14.18 -27.08
CA LEU A 316 2.28 -13.40 -28.31
C LEU A 316 2.53 -14.31 -29.50
N THR A 317 1.46 -14.87 -30.06
CA THR A 317 1.46 -15.75 -31.23
C THR A 317 0.51 -15.22 -32.30
N THR A 318 0.69 -15.62 -33.54
CA THR A 318 -0.24 -15.26 -34.64
C THR A 318 -1.70 -15.64 -34.31
N LYS A 319 -1.91 -16.78 -33.68
CA LYS A 319 -3.24 -17.26 -33.26
C LYS A 319 -3.88 -16.35 -32.21
N ASN A 320 -3.12 -16.00 -31.16
CA ASN A 320 -3.61 -15.15 -30.10
C ASN A 320 -3.85 -13.71 -30.59
N TRP A 321 -2.96 -13.20 -31.46
CA TRP A 321 -3.14 -11.91 -32.14
C TRP A 321 -4.45 -11.88 -32.92
N ALA A 322 -4.63 -12.83 -33.85
CA ALA A 322 -5.83 -12.93 -34.71
C ALA A 322 -7.11 -12.96 -33.88
N LYS A 323 -7.14 -13.77 -32.81
CA LYS A 323 -8.29 -13.88 -31.89
C LYS A 323 -8.56 -12.55 -31.18
N ARG A 324 -7.53 -11.84 -30.75
CA ARG A 324 -7.66 -10.62 -29.93
C ARG A 324 -8.26 -9.46 -30.72
N VAL A 325 -7.68 -9.18 -31.89
CA VAL A 325 -8.12 -8.06 -32.75
C VAL A 325 -9.14 -8.51 -33.86
N LYS A 326 -9.66 -9.72 -33.72
CA LYS A 326 -10.73 -10.29 -34.62
C LYS A 326 -10.39 -10.17 -36.09
N VAL A 327 -9.19 -10.58 -36.47
CA VAL A 327 -8.73 -10.59 -37.88
C VAL A 327 -8.39 -12.01 -38.34
N SER A 328 -8.18 -12.17 -39.66
CA SER A 328 -7.68 -13.44 -40.19
C SER A 328 -6.27 -13.75 -39.73
N PRO A 329 -5.87 -15.04 -39.66
CA PRO A 329 -4.49 -15.42 -39.35
C PRO A 329 -3.46 -14.79 -40.29
N ASP A 330 -3.78 -14.61 -41.56
CA ASP A 330 -2.93 -13.99 -42.57
C ASP A 330 -2.70 -12.48 -42.29
N THR A 331 -3.75 -11.79 -41.83
CA THR A 331 -3.64 -10.40 -41.42
C THR A 331 -2.78 -10.26 -40.16
N ALA A 332 -2.99 -11.13 -39.16
CA ALA A 332 -2.18 -11.18 -37.97
C ALA A 332 -0.70 -11.49 -38.28
N ALA A 333 -0.44 -12.41 -39.20
CA ALA A 333 0.93 -12.74 -39.62
C ALA A 333 1.60 -11.54 -40.31
N ARG A 334 0.88 -10.75 -41.12
CA ARG A 334 1.42 -9.52 -41.73
C ARG A 334 1.71 -8.44 -40.69
N ASP A 335 0.78 -8.22 -39.73
CA ASP A 335 0.98 -7.25 -38.65
C ASP A 335 2.22 -7.60 -37.82
N ILE A 336 2.42 -8.87 -37.48
CA ILE A 336 3.57 -9.39 -36.74
C ILE A 336 4.86 -9.26 -37.55
N LYS A 337 4.83 -9.62 -38.83
CA LYS A 337 6.01 -9.52 -39.70
C LYS A 337 6.49 -8.07 -39.83
N ASP A 338 5.58 -7.12 -40.00
CA ASP A 338 5.87 -5.68 -40.04
C ASP A 338 6.53 -5.21 -38.73
N LEU A 339 6.04 -5.67 -37.57
CA LEU A 339 6.64 -5.35 -36.28
C LEU A 339 8.01 -6.00 -36.06
N VAL A 340 8.26 -7.17 -36.64
CA VAL A 340 9.58 -7.82 -36.63
C VAL A 340 10.55 -7.04 -37.51
N GLU A 341 10.13 -6.62 -38.70
CA GLU A 341 10.92 -5.79 -39.63
C GLU A 341 11.28 -4.42 -39.02
N LYS A 342 10.36 -3.85 -38.23
CA LYS A 342 10.59 -2.62 -37.44
C LYS A 342 11.42 -2.84 -36.17
N GLY A 343 11.83 -4.08 -35.89
CA GLY A 343 12.64 -4.42 -34.71
C GLY A 343 11.91 -4.32 -33.37
N ILE A 344 10.57 -4.22 -33.38
CA ILE A 344 9.72 -4.13 -32.20
C ILE A 344 9.46 -5.52 -31.60
N LEU A 345 9.24 -6.51 -32.46
CA LEU A 345 9.06 -7.90 -32.06
C LEU A 345 10.29 -8.74 -32.39
N ILE A 346 10.62 -9.66 -31.51
CA ILE A 346 11.71 -10.63 -31.67
C ILE A 346 11.12 -12.03 -31.61
N PRO A 347 11.34 -12.86 -32.65
CA PRO A 347 10.88 -14.23 -32.62
C PRO A 347 11.64 -15.03 -31.56
N GLN A 348 10.92 -15.80 -30.78
CA GLN A 348 11.42 -16.71 -29.76
C GLN A 348 11.10 -18.14 -30.15
N GLN A 349 12.04 -19.07 -29.98
CA GLN A 349 11.80 -20.47 -30.27
C GLN A 349 11.20 -21.19 -29.07
N GLY A 350 9.99 -21.76 -29.26
CA GLY A 350 9.38 -22.66 -28.29
C GLY A 350 9.91 -24.10 -28.39
N ARG A 351 9.56 -24.94 -27.42
CA ARG A 351 10.05 -26.34 -27.35
C ARG A 351 9.69 -27.25 -28.54
N VAL A 352 8.65 -26.97 -29.32
CA VAL A 352 8.27 -27.70 -30.56
C VAL A 352 7.37 -26.79 -31.41
N ARG A 353 7.78 -26.45 -32.64
CA ARG A 353 7.00 -25.79 -33.73
C ARG A 353 6.19 -24.52 -33.44
N ASP A 354 6.09 -24.05 -32.20
CA ASP A 354 5.36 -22.83 -31.85
C ASP A 354 6.31 -21.63 -31.76
N VAL A 355 6.29 -20.78 -32.77
CA VAL A 355 6.95 -19.48 -32.72
C VAL A 355 6.09 -18.53 -31.90
N PHE A 356 6.68 -17.95 -30.85
CA PHE A 356 6.08 -16.83 -30.13
C PHE A 356 7.02 -15.62 -30.21
N TYR A 357 6.52 -14.44 -29.87
CA TYR A 357 7.28 -13.21 -30.01
C TYR A 357 7.45 -12.53 -28.67
N GLY A 358 8.62 -11.93 -28.44
CA GLY A 358 8.89 -11.02 -27.34
C GLY A 358 8.88 -9.58 -27.84
N ILE A 359 8.52 -8.63 -26.99
CA ILE A 359 8.62 -7.19 -27.28
C ILE A 359 10.03 -6.73 -26.87
N ARG A 360 10.72 -6.02 -27.75
CA ARG A 360 12.02 -5.40 -27.45
C ARG A 360 11.79 -4.11 -26.66
N CYS A 361 12.16 -4.10 -25.37
CA CYS A 361 12.20 -2.91 -24.54
C CYS A 361 13.68 -2.52 -24.34
N SER A 362 14.12 -1.42 -24.93
CA SER A 362 15.49 -0.83 -24.92
C SER A 362 16.68 -1.79 -24.77
N GLU A 363 17.06 -2.24 -23.59
CA GLU A 363 18.19 -3.17 -23.36
C GLU A 363 17.74 -4.59 -22.92
N SER A 364 16.45 -4.82 -22.72
CA SER A 364 15.90 -6.10 -22.30
C SER A 364 14.79 -6.56 -23.23
N ILE A 365 14.68 -7.89 -23.41
CA ILE A 365 13.56 -8.51 -24.09
C ILE A 365 12.49 -8.81 -23.04
N LEU A 366 11.32 -8.21 -23.14
CA LEU A 366 10.17 -8.58 -22.33
C LEU A 366 9.65 -9.94 -22.81
N VAL A 367 10.20 -11.01 -22.24
CA VAL A 367 9.69 -12.37 -22.39
C VAL A 367 8.71 -12.59 -21.24
N ILE A 368 7.45 -12.82 -21.58
CA ILE A 368 6.43 -13.13 -20.57
C ILE A 368 6.71 -14.54 -20.03
N PRO A 369 7.00 -14.69 -18.72
CA PRO A 369 7.25 -16.02 -18.15
C PRO A 369 6.02 -16.91 -18.34
N MET A 370 6.25 -18.17 -18.62
CA MET A 370 5.21 -19.19 -18.58
C MET A 370 4.67 -19.28 -17.16
N PRO A 371 3.33 -19.41 -16.94
CA PRO A 371 2.87 -20.00 -15.70
C PRO A 371 3.52 -21.39 -15.62
N GLU A 372 4.20 -21.68 -14.51
CA GLU A 372 4.64 -23.04 -14.21
C GLU A 372 3.40 -23.94 -14.27
N ASP A 373 3.51 -25.03 -14.99
CA ASP A 373 2.41 -25.97 -15.23
C ASP A 373 1.76 -26.38 -13.91
N VAL A 374 0.45 -26.08 -13.77
CA VAL A 374 -0.44 -26.74 -12.79
C VAL A 374 -0.88 -28.07 -13.35
#